data_55a89a64449875b64eefa937aa9dbe52
#
_entry.id   55a89a64449875b64eefa937aa9dbe52
#
_cell.length_a   1.000
_cell.length_b   1.000
_cell.length_c   1.000
_cell.angle_alpha   90.00
_cell.angle_beta   90.00
_cell.angle_gamma   90.00
#
_symmetry.space_group_name_H-M   'P 1'
#
loop_
_entity.id
_entity.type
_entity.pdbx_description
1 polymer ?
#
loop_
_entity_poly.entity_id
_entity_poly.type
_entity_poly.pdbx_seq_one_letter_code
_entity_poly.pdbx_strand_id
1 'polypeptide(L)'
;HTAYRRQRQMCIRDRGKPLFGALLGFIESGIWIIAISQVIRDLNDPFLAIGYALGFAAGTIVGSYIESSIAIGDVVVRIFSPKDADSQKVATELRNNGFGVTLINGEGMEGEVSIAWCVAPRKKVRNVLKIVSEINPDAYVTTESTNPTKLTGNRK
;
A
#
# COMPACT_ATOMS: atom_id res chain seq x y z
N HIS A 1 -17.13 -8.85 4.29
CA HIS A 1 -17.09 -8.46 2.85
C HIS A 1 -17.43 -6.98 2.62
N THR A 2 -18.35 -6.38 3.35
CA THR A 2 -18.75 -4.96 3.22
C THR A 2 -17.68 -3.98 3.70
N ALA A 3 -16.87 -4.34 4.69
CA ALA A 3 -15.82 -3.46 5.22
C ALA A 3 -14.68 -3.23 4.23
N TYR A 4 -14.26 -4.27 3.51
CA TYR A 4 -13.18 -4.19 2.49
C TYR A 4 -13.59 -3.36 1.26
N ARG A 5 -14.86 -3.45 0.85
CA ARG A 5 -15.43 -2.58 -0.21
C ARG A 5 -15.45 -1.11 0.19
N ARG A 6 -15.83 -0.80 1.43
CA ARG A 6 -15.81 0.59 1.93
C ARG A 6 -14.40 1.18 1.96
N GLN A 7 -13.39 0.37 2.30
CA GLN A 7 -11.99 0.82 2.29
C GLN A 7 -11.50 1.18 0.89
N ARG A 8 -11.82 0.40 -0.15
CA ARG A 8 -11.48 0.75 -1.54
C ARG A 8 -12.16 2.02 -2.04
N GLN A 9 -13.45 2.20 -1.74
CA GLN A 9 -14.17 3.42 -2.10
C GLN A 9 -13.65 4.65 -1.37
N MET A 10 -13.19 4.50 -0.12
CA MET A 10 -12.57 5.58 0.65
C MET A 10 -11.24 6.05 0.02
N CYS A 11 -10.38 5.13 -0.42
CA CYS A 11 -9.10 5.48 -1.07
C CYS A 11 -9.26 6.23 -2.40
N ILE A 12 -10.32 5.96 -3.18
CA ILE A 12 -10.59 6.67 -4.44
C ILE A 12 -11.19 8.05 -4.17
N ARG A 13 -11.99 8.18 -3.12
CA ARG A 13 -12.61 9.44 -2.70
C ARG A 13 -11.61 10.47 -2.20
N ASP A 14 -10.54 10.04 -1.54
CA ASP A 14 -9.46 10.90 -1.05
C ASP A 14 -8.59 11.49 -2.18
N ARG A 15 -8.66 10.94 -3.40
CA ARG A 15 -7.92 11.46 -4.57
C ARG A 15 -8.60 12.62 -5.31
N GLY A 16 -9.66 13.22 -4.76
CA GLY A 16 -10.28 14.43 -5.31
C GLY A 16 -11.09 14.23 -6.60
N LYS A 17 -11.45 12.99 -6.96
CA LYS A 17 -12.29 12.67 -8.13
C LYS A 17 -13.48 11.78 -7.74
N PRO A 18 -14.44 12.29 -6.96
CA PRO A 18 -15.56 11.50 -6.46
C PRO A 18 -16.46 10.97 -7.61
N LEU A 19 -16.55 11.72 -8.70
CA LEU A 19 -17.37 11.34 -9.86
C LEU A 19 -16.83 10.09 -10.55
N PHE A 20 -15.50 9.98 -10.66
CA PHE A 20 -14.86 8.81 -11.26
C PHE A 20 -15.04 7.56 -10.40
N GLY A 21 -14.97 7.72 -9.06
CA GLY A 21 -15.27 6.65 -8.12
C GLY A 21 -16.74 6.19 -8.19
N ALA A 22 -17.66 7.12 -8.34
CA ALA A 22 -19.09 6.81 -8.50
C ALA A 22 -19.38 6.06 -9.81
N LEU A 23 -18.75 6.47 -10.92
CA LEU A 23 -18.88 5.81 -12.22
C LEU A 23 -18.37 4.37 -12.18
N LEU A 24 -17.18 4.16 -11.60
CA LEU A 24 -16.62 2.82 -11.43
C LEU A 24 -17.53 1.94 -10.54
N GLY A 25 -18.04 2.48 -9.45
CA GLY A 25 -18.98 1.78 -8.57
C GLY A 25 -20.29 1.42 -9.27
N PHE A 26 -20.79 2.28 -10.14
CA PHE A 26 -21.98 1.99 -10.96
C PHE A 26 -21.74 0.84 -11.93
N ILE A 27 -20.61 0.86 -12.66
CA ILE A 27 -20.23 -0.21 -13.58
C ILE A 27 -20.07 -1.53 -12.82
N GLU A 28 -19.33 -1.52 -11.71
CA GLU A 28 -19.12 -2.70 -10.85
C GLU A 28 -20.45 -3.29 -10.38
N SER A 29 -21.36 -2.44 -9.91
CA SER A 29 -22.71 -2.86 -9.46
C SER A 29 -23.54 -3.45 -10.60
N GLY A 30 -23.47 -2.86 -11.79
CA GLY A 30 -24.16 -3.36 -12.97
C GLY A 30 -23.69 -4.76 -13.38
N ILE A 31 -22.38 -4.96 -13.45
CA ILE A 31 -21.77 -6.27 -13.75
C ILE A 31 -22.23 -7.30 -12.71
N TRP A 32 -22.24 -6.91 -11.43
CA TRP A 32 -22.64 -7.80 -10.34
C TRP A 32 -24.10 -8.22 -10.43
N ILE A 33 -25.01 -7.30 -10.76
CA ILE A 33 -26.44 -7.58 -10.93
C ILE A 33 -26.66 -8.53 -12.11
N ILE A 34 -25.97 -8.32 -13.23
CA ILE A 34 -26.09 -9.18 -14.40
C ILE A 34 -25.59 -10.60 -14.05
N ALA A 35 -24.45 -10.72 -13.40
CA ALA A 35 -23.86 -12.01 -13.02
C ALA A 35 -24.80 -12.79 -12.07
N ILE A 36 -25.34 -12.13 -11.04
CA ILE A 36 -26.21 -12.79 -10.07
C ILE A 36 -27.57 -13.17 -10.69
N SER A 37 -28.09 -12.37 -11.65
CA SER A 37 -29.33 -12.68 -12.37
C SER A 37 -29.22 -13.97 -13.16
N GLN A 38 -28.07 -14.25 -13.75
CA GLN A 38 -27.81 -15.50 -14.47
C GLN A 38 -27.83 -16.69 -13.51
N VAL A 39 -27.13 -16.57 -12.37
CA VAL A 39 -27.07 -17.64 -11.35
C VAL A 39 -28.47 -17.93 -10.78
N ILE A 40 -29.31 -16.90 -10.56
CA ILE A 40 -30.66 -17.08 -10.00
C ILE A 40 -31.61 -17.76 -11.00
N ARG A 41 -31.45 -17.49 -12.31
CA ARG A 41 -32.31 -18.11 -13.34
C ARG A 41 -32.13 -19.60 -13.42
N ASP A 42 -30.91 -20.11 -13.21
CA ASP A 42 -30.56 -21.50 -13.39
C ASP A 42 -30.09 -22.13 -12.06
N LEU A 43 -30.77 -21.81 -10.96
CA LEU A 43 -30.48 -22.31 -9.60
C LEU A 43 -30.49 -23.83 -9.46
N ASN A 44 -31.10 -24.55 -10.41
CA ASN A 44 -31.16 -26.00 -10.41
C ASN A 44 -29.88 -26.68 -10.95
N ASP A 45 -28.96 -25.90 -11.55
CA ASP A 45 -27.71 -26.43 -12.06
C ASP A 45 -26.55 -26.16 -11.08
N PRO A 46 -26.07 -27.19 -10.34
CA PRO A 46 -24.97 -27.02 -9.40
C PRO A 46 -23.64 -26.64 -10.08
N PHE A 47 -23.46 -26.97 -11.37
CA PHE A 47 -22.28 -26.62 -12.13
C PHE A 47 -22.16 -25.10 -12.34
N LEU A 48 -23.27 -24.42 -12.49
CA LEU A 48 -23.29 -22.97 -12.64
C LEU A 48 -22.85 -22.26 -11.35
N ALA A 49 -23.30 -22.75 -10.20
CA ALA A 49 -22.90 -22.23 -8.89
C ALA A 49 -21.38 -22.44 -8.63
N ILE A 50 -20.87 -23.62 -8.97
CA ILE A 50 -19.44 -23.94 -8.85
C ILE A 50 -18.63 -23.05 -9.81
N GLY A 51 -19.06 -22.90 -11.06
CA GLY A 51 -18.42 -22.03 -12.05
C GLY A 51 -18.33 -20.58 -11.59
N TYR A 52 -19.42 -20.05 -11.00
CA TYR A 52 -19.44 -18.71 -10.42
C TYR A 52 -18.44 -18.55 -9.27
N ALA A 53 -18.42 -19.51 -8.34
CA ALA A 53 -17.50 -19.48 -7.20
C ALA A 53 -16.04 -19.54 -7.63
N LEU A 54 -15.71 -20.38 -8.60
CA LEU A 54 -14.36 -20.49 -9.17
C LEU A 54 -13.95 -19.21 -9.93
N GLY A 55 -14.86 -18.65 -10.71
CA GLY A 55 -14.63 -17.37 -11.42
C GLY A 55 -14.37 -16.23 -10.47
N PHE A 56 -15.13 -16.15 -9.36
CA PHE A 56 -14.93 -15.16 -8.31
C PHE A 56 -13.56 -15.34 -7.61
N ALA A 57 -13.20 -16.56 -7.28
CA ALA A 57 -11.91 -16.86 -6.66
C ALA A 57 -10.74 -16.50 -7.59
N ALA A 58 -10.81 -16.92 -8.85
CA ALA A 58 -9.81 -16.59 -9.86
C ALA A 58 -9.69 -15.06 -10.08
N GLY A 59 -10.81 -14.36 -10.20
CA GLY A 59 -10.85 -12.91 -10.33
C GLY A 59 -10.23 -12.18 -9.14
N THR A 60 -10.43 -12.69 -7.91
CA THR A 60 -9.82 -12.13 -6.71
C THR A 60 -8.30 -12.30 -6.73
N ILE A 61 -7.80 -13.46 -7.12
CA ILE A 61 -6.36 -13.73 -7.22
C ILE A 61 -5.71 -12.82 -8.28
N VAL A 62 -6.29 -12.78 -9.48
CA VAL A 62 -5.79 -11.94 -10.57
C VAL A 62 -5.84 -10.45 -10.19
N GLY A 63 -6.93 -10.00 -9.59
CA GLY A 63 -7.08 -8.62 -9.12
C GLY A 63 -6.04 -8.23 -8.08
N SER A 64 -5.76 -9.10 -7.12
CA SER A 64 -4.69 -8.90 -6.12
C SER A 64 -3.30 -8.83 -6.76
N TYR A 65 -3.05 -9.68 -7.74
CA TYR A 65 -1.77 -9.68 -8.46
C TYR A 65 -1.56 -8.40 -9.26
N ILE A 66 -2.59 -7.94 -9.98
CA ILE A 66 -2.56 -6.67 -10.70
C ILE A 66 -2.37 -5.51 -9.75
N GLU A 67 -3.09 -5.46 -8.63
CA GLU A 67 -2.97 -4.41 -7.61
C GLU A 67 -1.53 -4.34 -7.05
N SER A 68 -0.93 -5.48 -6.75
CA SER A 68 0.45 -5.54 -6.26
C SER A 68 1.48 -5.12 -7.32
N SER A 69 1.22 -5.41 -8.58
CA SER A 69 2.11 -5.05 -9.70
C SER A 69 2.05 -3.56 -10.03
N ILE A 70 0.87 -2.95 -9.96
CA ILE A 70 0.70 -1.52 -10.19
C ILE A 70 1.35 -0.71 -9.08
N ALA A 71 1.28 -1.17 -7.82
CA ALA A 71 1.97 -0.62 -6.62
C ALA A 71 2.09 0.92 -6.62
N ILE A 72 0.94 1.60 -6.92
CA ILE A 72 0.88 3.06 -6.99
C ILE A 72 0.86 3.65 -5.58
N GLY A 73 1.66 4.70 -5.37
CA GLY A 73 1.72 5.48 -4.15
C GLY A 73 3.09 5.48 -3.52
N ASP A 74 3.24 6.36 -2.53
CA ASP A 74 4.44 6.46 -1.72
C ASP A 74 4.21 5.80 -0.36
N VAL A 75 5.30 5.32 0.21
CA VAL A 75 5.32 4.66 1.51
C VAL A 75 6.33 5.37 2.38
N VAL A 76 5.95 5.66 3.60
CA VAL A 76 6.88 6.06 4.65
C VAL A 76 7.46 4.79 5.25
N VAL A 77 8.77 4.68 5.22
CA VAL A 77 9.53 3.64 5.89
C VAL A 77 10.20 4.26 7.11
N ARG A 78 9.88 3.76 8.29
CA ARG A 78 10.51 4.18 9.55
C ARG A 78 11.39 3.05 10.02
N ILE A 79 12.66 3.34 10.21
CA ILE A 79 13.67 2.40 10.64
C ILE A 79 14.11 2.82 12.02
N PHE A 80 13.80 2.00 13.02
CA PHE A 80 14.17 2.20 14.40
C PHE A 80 15.45 1.43 14.68
N SER A 81 16.46 2.13 15.13
CA SER A 81 17.73 1.53 15.55
C SER A 81 18.17 2.13 16.88
N PRO A 82 18.82 1.39 17.76
CA PRO A 82 19.57 2.00 18.86
C PRO A 82 20.45 3.13 18.31
N LYS A 83 20.74 4.13 19.14
CA LYS A 83 21.55 5.28 18.71
C LYS A 83 23.02 4.89 18.53
N ASP A 84 23.30 4.13 17.49
CA ASP A 84 24.61 3.63 17.11
C ASP A 84 25.05 4.19 15.75
N ALA A 85 26.33 4.00 15.45
CA ALA A 85 26.94 4.38 14.15
C ALA A 85 26.20 3.78 12.95
N ASP A 86 25.44 2.70 13.13
CA ASP A 86 24.73 2.02 12.06
C ASP A 86 23.50 2.80 11.56
N SER A 87 22.82 3.57 12.41
CA SER A 87 21.73 4.47 11.99
C SER A 87 22.23 5.52 11.00
N GLN A 88 23.42 6.07 11.24
CA GLN A 88 24.07 7.03 10.34
C GLN A 88 24.50 6.37 9.03
N LYS A 89 25.01 5.13 9.08
CA LYS A 89 25.40 4.37 7.88
C LYS A 89 24.18 4.06 7.02
N VAL A 90 23.09 3.57 7.63
CA VAL A 90 21.82 3.30 6.94
C VAL A 90 21.31 4.56 6.25
N ALA A 91 21.28 5.70 6.95
CA ALA A 91 20.81 6.95 6.38
C ALA A 91 21.69 7.43 5.22
N THR A 92 23.01 7.30 5.34
CA THR A 92 23.97 7.69 4.31
C THR A 92 23.81 6.79 3.08
N GLU A 93 23.72 5.49 3.26
CA GLU A 93 23.56 4.56 2.15
C GLU A 93 22.23 4.73 1.41
N LEU A 94 21.16 4.96 2.14
CA LEU A 94 19.85 5.28 1.53
C LEU A 94 19.89 6.59 0.74
N ARG A 95 20.60 7.63 1.24
CA ARG A 95 20.78 8.90 0.52
C ARG A 95 21.62 8.72 -0.74
N ASN A 96 22.68 7.91 -0.69
CA ASN A 96 23.51 7.56 -1.84
C ASN A 96 22.68 6.87 -2.95
N ASN A 97 21.67 6.09 -2.54
CA ASN A 97 20.72 5.45 -3.46
C ASN A 97 19.56 6.35 -3.89
N GLY A 98 19.62 7.65 -3.57
CA GLY A 98 18.64 8.67 -4.01
C GLY A 98 17.35 8.70 -3.19
N PHE A 99 17.33 8.14 -1.99
CA PHE A 99 16.18 8.23 -1.10
C PHE A 99 16.33 9.43 -0.15
N GLY A 100 15.24 10.19 0.01
CA GLY A 100 15.17 11.25 1.03
C GLY A 100 15.03 10.63 2.42
N VAL A 101 16.04 10.82 3.27
CA VAL A 101 16.05 10.28 4.65
C VAL A 101 16.28 11.40 5.64
N THR A 102 15.42 11.46 6.66
CA THR A 102 15.56 12.33 7.81
C THR A 102 15.83 11.48 9.04
N LEU A 103 16.88 11.81 9.79
CA LEU A 103 17.15 11.18 11.09
C LEU A 103 16.50 11.99 12.19
N ILE A 104 15.80 11.30 13.08
CA ILE A 104 15.13 11.86 14.25
C ILE A 104 15.67 11.09 15.46
N ASN A 105 16.26 11.80 16.42
CA ASN A 105 16.67 11.19 17.67
C ASN A 105 15.52 11.25 18.67
N GLY A 106 15.34 10.15 19.37
CA GLY A 106 14.32 10.00 20.40
C GLY A 106 14.83 9.18 21.56
N GLU A 107 14.00 9.05 22.60
CA GLU A 107 14.26 8.24 23.77
C GLU A 107 13.25 7.09 23.79
N GLY A 108 13.72 5.86 23.80
CA GLY A 108 12.93 4.64 23.90
C GLY A 108 12.97 4.05 25.29
N MET A 109 12.30 2.92 25.51
CA MET A 109 12.25 2.26 26.80
C MET A 109 13.62 1.72 27.25
N GLU A 110 14.49 1.37 26.32
CA GLU A 110 15.83 0.81 26.57
C GLU A 110 16.96 1.84 26.37
N GLY A 111 16.63 3.12 26.15
CA GLY A 111 17.60 4.21 25.98
C GLY A 111 17.39 5.01 24.69
N GLU A 112 18.46 5.66 24.25
CA GLU A 112 18.42 6.51 23.05
C GLU A 112 18.16 5.70 21.77
N VAL A 113 17.20 6.17 20.97
CA VAL A 113 16.80 5.56 19.70
C VAL A 113 16.94 6.56 18.57
N SER A 114 17.49 6.13 17.44
CA SER A 114 17.49 6.90 16.21
C SER A 114 16.47 6.33 15.22
N ILE A 115 15.61 7.19 14.70
CA ILE A 115 14.58 6.84 13.73
C ILE A 115 14.96 7.43 12.39
N ALA A 116 15.27 6.58 11.42
CA ALA A 116 15.44 7.01 10.04
C ALA A 116 14.06 7.02 9.34
N TRP A 117 13.63 8.21 8.95
CA TRP A 117 12.37 8.44 8.27
C TRP A 117 12.63 8.59 6.77
N CYS A 118 12.19 7.62 5.98
CA CYS A 118 12.38 7.57 4.54
C CYS A 118 11.05 7.55 3.81
N VAL A 119 10.87 8.39 2.79
CA VAL A 119 9.73 8.33 1.87
C VAL A 119 10.20 7.74 0.55
N ALA A 120 9.59 6.63 0.16
CA ALA A 120 9.96 5.92 -1.06
C ALA A 120 8.74 5.47 -1.86
N PRO A 121 8.81 5.44 -3.19
CA PRO A 121 7.79 4.81 -4.00
C PRO A 121 7.60 3.35 -3.61
N ARG A 122 6.36 2.89 -3.54
CA ARG A 122 6.01 1.53 -3.09
C ARG A 122 6.80 0.43 -3.83
N LYS A 123 7.09 0.66 -5.12
CA LYS A 123 7.91 -0.25 -5.94
C LYS A 123 9.36 -0.38 -5.45
N LYS A 124 9.89 0.66 -4.81
CA LYS A 124 11.28 0.70 -4.33
C LYS A 124 11.45 0.31 -2.86
N VAL A 125 10.37 0.07 -2.13
CA VAL A 125 10.42 -0.30 -0.71
C VAL A 125 11.25 -1.55 -0.48
N ARG A 126 11.17 -2.55 -1.36
CA ARG A 126 11.99 -3.77 -1.27
C ARG A 126 13.50 -3.47 -1.31
N ASN A 127 13.91 -2.49 -2.12
CA ASN A 127 15.32 -2.07 -2.18
C ASN A 127 15.74 -1.37 -0.89
N VAL A 128 14.87 -0.51 -0.34
CA VAL A 128 15.10 0.13 0.97
C VAL A 128 15.29 -0.93 2.05
N LEU A 129 14.39 -1.89 2.14
CA LEU A 129 14.47 -2.98 3.12
C LEU A 129 15.73 -3.82 2.97
N LYS A 130 16.16 -4.08 1.74
CA LYS A 130 17.39 -4.83 1.46
C LYS A 130 18.62 -4.09 1.98
N ILE A 131 18.75 -2.79 1.67
CA ILE A 131 19.85 -1.94 2.15
C ILE A 131 19.90 -1.92 3.69
N VAL A 132 18.73 -1.78 4.32
CA VAL A 132 18.64 -1.76 5.78
C VAL A 132 19.08 -3.09 6.37
N SER A 133 18.61 -4.22 5.84
CA SER A 133 18.93 -5.55 6.35
C SER A 133 20.42 -5.94 6.16
N GLU A 134 21.10 -5.36 5.16
CA GLU A 134 22.53 -5.58 4.93
C GLU A 134 23.41 -4.83 5.95
N ILE A 135 22.94 -3.68 6.47
CA ILE A 135 23.71 -2.84 7.39
C ILE A 135 23.32 -3.14 8.85
N ASN A 136 22.04 -3.27 9.11
CA ASN A 136 21.51 -3.53 10.44
C ASN A 136 20.33 -4.53 10.35
N PRO A 137 20.61 -5.84 10.45
CA PRO A 137 19.60 -6.88 10.36
C PRO A 137 18.62 -6.87 11.54
N ASP A 138 19.00 -6.30 12.69
CA ASP A 138 18.18 -6.23 13.90
C ASP A 138 17.33 -4.94 13.96
N ALA A 139 17.39 -4.09 12.93
CA ALA A 139 16.60 -2.87 12.89
C ALA A 139 15.09 -3.18 12.83
N TYR A 140 14.31 -2.54 13.69
CA TYR A 140 12.86 -2.62 13.63
C TYR A 140 12.34 -1.67 12.54
N VAL A 141 11.66 -2.21 11.53
CA VAL A 141 11.18 -1.43 10.38
C VAL A 141 9.67 -1.47 10.29
N THR A 142 9.06 -0.28 10.22
CA THR A 142 7.63 -0.12 9.94
C THR A 142 7.39 0.57 8.61
N THR A 143 6.34 0.16 7.90
CA THR A 143 5.96 0.77 6.63
C THR A 143 4.50 1.24 6.70
N GLU A 144 4.25 2.48 6.25
CA GLU A 144 2.93 3.09 6.24
C GLU A 144 2.66 3.72 4.87
N SER A 145 1.51 3.40 4.27
CA SER A 145 1.11 4.02 3.00
C SER A 145 0.76 5.49 3.24
N THR A 146 1.35 6.38 2.45
CA THR A 146 1.10 7.82 2.54
C THR A 146 0.64 8.40 1.21
N ASN A 147 -0.17 9.44 1.29
CA ASN A 147 -0.56 10.24 0.14
C ASN A 147 0.08 11.64 0.30
N PRO A 148 1.28 11.87 -0.25
CA PRO A 148 1.92 13.17 -0.14
C PRO A 148 1.07 14.23 -0.85
N THR A 149 0.58 15.20 -0.11
CA THR A 149 -0.12 16.36 -0.66
C THR A 149 0.91 17.47 -0.90
N LYS A 150 1.18 17.79 -2.17
CA LYS A 150 1.97 18.96 -2.51
C LYS A 150 1.12 20.20 -2.23
N LEU A 151 1.41 20.88 -1.16
CA LEU A 151 0.90 22.23 -0.94
C LEU A 151 1.62 23.16 -1.93
N THR A 152 0.94 23.51 -3.01
CA THR A 152 1.41 24.53 -3.94
C THR A 152 1.22 25.89 -3.27
N GLY A 153 2.00 26.14 -2.25
CA GLY A 153 2.14 27.46 -1.66
C GLY A 153 3.01 28.31 -2.58
N ASN A 154 2.43 29.35 -3.09
CA ASN A 154 3.10 30.42 -3.81
C ASN A 154 4.21 30.97 -2.91
N ARG A 155 5.44 30.46 -3.00
CA ARG A 155 6.61 31.14 -2.48
C ARG A 155 7.01 32.18 -3.53
N LYS A 156 6.55 33.40 -3.33
CA LYS A 156 7.24 34.58 -3.86
C LYS A 156 8.59 34.72 -3.17
#